data_65f552ecf8b4063c5d03533e96861c5f
#
_entry.id   65f552ecf8b4063c5d03533e96861c5f
#
_cell.length_a   1.000
_cell.length_b   1.000
_cell.length_c   1.000
_cell.angle_alpha   90.00
_cell.angle_beta   90.00
_cell.angle_gamma   90.00
#
_symmetry.space_group_name_H-M   'P 1'
#
loop_
_entity.id
_entity.type
_entity.pdbx_description
1 polymer ?
#
loop_
_entity_poly.entity_id
_entity_poly.type
_entity_poly.pdbx_seq_one_letter_code
_entity_poly.pdbx_strand_id
1 'polypeptide(L)'
;MKTKRNLSASIPNETRKAVYARDGYRCALCDDTHGLQIHHIIHRSCGGNDTPCNLITLCWRCHAEAHGTWIAERHAVRPPHTAEERYAAYRMLQDEYEQQCVEYVSDYYAERGEEWWPYK
;
A
#
# COMPACT_ATOMS: atom_id res chain seq x y z
N MET A 1 -29.63 -6.04 9.62
CA MET A 1 -28.70 -6.28 9.77
C MET A 1 -27.69 -6.09 8.88
N LYS A 2 -26.64 -5.87 9.02
CA LYS A 2 -25.69 -5.68 8.23
C LYS A 2 -25.35 -6.82 7.71
N THR A 3 -25.56 -6.99 6.71
CA THR A 3 -25.42 -8.21 6.29
C THR A 3 -24.18 -8.43 5.64
N LYS A 4 -23.61 -7.56 4.92
CA LYS A 4 -22.40 -7.90 4.31
C LYS A 4 -21.35 -6.95 4.69
N ARG A 5 -20.15 -7.40 4.67
CA ARG A 5 -19.04 -6.61 4.97
C ARG A 5 -18.87 -5.55 3.92
N ASN A 6 -18.72 -4.33 4.34
CA ASN A 6 -18.47 -3.23 3.46
C ASN A 6 -16.96 -3.05 3.31
N LEU A 7 -16.42 -3.47 2.18
CA LEU A 7 -14.98 -3.41 1.96
C LEU A 7 -14.45 -1.99 1.87
N SER A 8 -15.33 -1.01 1.72
CA SER A 8 -14.88 0.36 1.69
C SER A 8 -15.00 1.03 3.05
N ALA A 9 -15.37 0.27 4.08
CA ALA A 9 -15.46 0.83 5.42
C ALA A 9 -14.10 1.36 5.86
N SER A 10 -14.14 2.43 6.61
CA SER A 10 -12.91 3.06 7.07
C SER A 10 -12.18 2.19 8.07
N ILE A 11 -10.88 2.29 8.05
CA ILE A 11 -10.02 1.72 9.07
C ILE A 11 -10.31 2.47 10.37
N PRO A 12 -10.38 1.78 11.51
CA PRO A 12 -10.63 2.47 12.79
C PRO A 12 -9.65 3.60 13.04
N ASN A 13 -10.15 4.70 13.61
CA ASN A 13 -9.31 5.87 13.82
C ASN A 13 -8.07 5.59 14.65
N GLU A 14 -8.16 4.75 15.64
CA GLU A 14 -7.01 4.42 16.47
C GLU A 14 -5.94 3.72 15.65
N THR A 15 -6.36 2.84 14.76
CA THR A 15 -5.42 2.14 13.89
C THR A 15 -4.79 3.11 12.92
N ARG A 16 -5.60 4.01 12.32
CA ARG A 16 -5.08 5.02 11.43
C ARG A 16 -4.01 5.86 12.10
N LYS A 17 -4.31 6.35 13.29
CA LYS A 17 -3.36 7.19 14.02
C LYS A 17 -2.08 6.44 14.33
N ALA A 18 -2.21 5.18 14.70
CA ALA A 18 -1.03 4.38 15.02
C ALA A 18 -0.13 4.19 13.80
N VAL A 19 -0.74 3.95 12.64
CA VAL A 19 0.03 3.76 11.42
C VAL A 19 0.69 5.06 10.99
N TYR A 20 -0.03 6.17 10.98
CA TYR A 20 0.55 7.45 10.63
C TYR A 20 1.70 7.83 11.58
N ALA A 21 1.50 7.62 12.88
CA ALA A 21 2.53 7.94 13.87
C ALA A 21 3.76 7.05 13.68
N ARG A 22 3.54 5.76 13.44
CA ARG A 22 4.65 4.83 13.20
C ARG A 22 5.50 5.30 12.03
N ASP A 23 4.85 5.78 10.97
CA ASP A 23 5.54 6.15 9.73
C ASP A 23 5.97 7.63 9.71
N GLY A 24 5.78 8.33 10.82
CA GLY A 24 6.28 9.69 10.97
C GLY A 24 5.47 10.73 10.24
N TYR A 25 4.20 10.44 9.94
CA TYR A 25 3.30 11.37 9.24
C TYR A 25 3.87 11.80 7.89
N ARG A 26 4.45 10.84 7.19
CA ARG A 26 5.00 11.06 5.87
C ARG A 26 4.92 9.76 5.10
N CYS A 27 5.07 9.85 3.78
CA CYS A 27 5.10 8.65 2.94
C CYS A 27 6.30 7.79 3.34
N ALA A 28 6.04 6.53 3.59
CA ALA A 28 7.09 5.60 4.02
C ALA A 28 8.15 5.40 2.92
N LEU A 29 7.78 5.59 1.67
CA LEU A 29 8.69 5.30 0.56
C LEU A 29 9.39 6.52 -0.02
N CYS A 30 8.77 7.71 0.02
CA CYS A 30 9.37 8.88 -0.58
C CYS A 30 9.44 10.10 0.33
N ASP A 31 8.96 9.99 1.56
CA ASP A 31 8.98 11.06 2.57
C ASP A 31 8.08 12.27 2.27
N ASP A 32 7.26 12.20 1.23
CA ASP A 32 6.32 13.28 0.94
C ASP A 32 5.29 13.37 2.06
N THR A 33 4.87 14.57 2.39
CA THR A 33 3.89 14.78 3.46
C THR A 33 2.51 15.13 2.93
N HIS A 34 2.32 15.11 1.61
CA HIS A 34 1.05 15.50 1.00
C HIS A 34 0.22 14.30 0.56
N GLY A 35 -1.08 14.41 0.76
CA GLY A 35 -1.99 13.37 0.27
C GLY A 35 -1.73 12.01 0.86
N LEU A 36 -1.46 11.97 2.15
CA LEU A 36 -1.15 10.73 2.81
C LEU A 36 -2.38 9.83 2.90
N GLN A 37 -2.18 8.56 2.58
CA GLN A 37 -3.22 7.56 2.60
C GLN A 37 -2.67 6.29 3.21
N ILE A 38 -3.55 5.44 3.71
CA ILE A 38 -3.12 4.16 4.25
C ILE A 38 -3.36 3.10 3.20
N HIS A 39 -2.32 2.33 2.92
CA HIS A 39 -2.35 1.28 1.91
C HIS A 39 -2.30 -0.08 2.59
N HIS A 40 -3.14 -1.01 2.12
CA HIS A 40 -3.11 -2.38 2.60
C HIS A 40 -2.07 -3.16 1.80
N ILE A 41 -1.09 -3.74 2.48
CA ILE A 41 -0.06 -4.53 1.81
C ILE A 41 -0.71 -5.77 1.20
N ILE A 42 -1.49 -6.50 1.98
CA ILE A 42 -2.35 -7.53 1.44
C ILE A 42 -3.73 -6.93 1.34
N HIS A 43 -4.27 -6.86 0.12
CA HIS A 43 -5.54 -6.18 -0.11
C HIS A 43 -6.67 -6.87 0.64
N ARG A 44 -7.65 -6.09 1.06
CA ARG A 44 -8.81 -6.65 1.76
C ARG A 44 -9.48 -7.74 0.96
N SER A 45 -9.57 -7.57 -0.35
CA SER A 45 -10.20 -8.55 -1.22
C SER A 45 -9.43 -9.87 -1.22
N CYS A 46 -8.17 -9.84 -0.78
CA CYS A 46 -7.35 -11.04 -0.68
C CYS A 46 -7.18 -11.49 0.76
N GLY A 47 -8.04 -11.01 1.64
CA GLY A 47 -8.02 -11.42 3.04
C GLY A 47 -7.15 -10.56 3.94
N GLY A 48 -6.71 -9.41 3.48
CA GLY A 48 -5.85 -8.55 4.28
C GLY A 48 -6.54 -7.95 5.48
N ASN A 49 -5.83 -7.86 6.58
CA ASN A 49 -6.33 -7.29 7.84
C ASN A 49 -6.18 -5.77 7.89
N ASP A 50 -6.94 -5.16 8.81
CA ASP A 50 -6.80 -3.73 9.08
C ASP A 50 -5.94 -3.53 10.32
N THR A 51 -4.81 -4.21 10.38
CA THR A 51 -3.89 -4.09 11.51
C THR A 51 -2.60 -3.41 11.05
N PRO A 52 -1.87 -2.76 11.96
CA PRO A 52 -0.67 -2.03 11.56
C PRO A 52 0.35 -2.86 10.79
N CYS A 53 0.42 -4.16 11.05
CA CYS A 53 1.37 -5.01 10.32
C CYS A 53 1.04 -5.13 8.84
N ASN A 54 -0.20 -4.88 8.46
CA ASN A 54 -0.62 -4.95 7.07
C ASN A 54 -0.86 -3.57 6.45
N LEU A 55 -0.55 -2.50 7.18
CA LEU A 55 -0.86 -1.15 6.72
C LEU A 55 0.40 -0.31 6.66
N ILE A 56 0.44 0.60 5.69
CA ILE A 56 1.59 1.48 5.51
C ILE A 56 1.09 2.82 5.01
N THR A 57 1.77 3.90 5.42
CA THR A 57 1.43 5.24 4.97
C THR A 57 2.12 5.54 3.66
N LEU A 58 1.36 5.91 2.65
CA LEU A 58 1.91 6.30 1.35
C LEU A 58 1.30 7.62 0.93
N CYS A 59 2.06 8.41 0.17
CA CYS A 59 1.50 9.59 -0.45
C CYS A 59 0.63 9.14 -1.62
N TRP A 60 -0.16 10.09 -2.17
CA TRP A 60 -1.10 9.74 -3.23
C TRP A 60 -0.40 9.12 -4.44
N ARG A 61 0.82 9.59 -4.75
CA ARG A 61 1.55 9.05 -5.90
C ARG A 61 2.04 7.64 -5.65
N CYS A 62 2.69 7.41 -4.52
CA CYS A 62 3.19 6.08 -4.21
C CYS A 62 2.04 5.09 -4.05
N HIS A 63 0.91 5.55 -3.50
CA HIS A 63 -0.25 4.69 -3.36
C HIS A 63 -0.80 4.29 -4.74
N ALA A 64 -0.84 5.24 -5.66
CA ALA A 64 -1.30 4.96 -7.02
C ALA A 64 -0.34 4.00 -7.73
N GLU A 65 0.97 4.18 -7.52
CA GLU A 65 1.95 3.29 -8.13
C GLU A 65 1.89 1.89 -7.53
N ALA A 66 1.65 1.79 -6.23
CA ALA A 66 1.48 0.49 -5.59
C ALA A 66 0.28 -0.26 -6.14
N HIS A 67 -0.73 0.47 -6.61
CA HIS A 67 -1.88 -0.13 -7.28
C HIS A 67 -1.70 -0.24 -8.79
N GLY A 68 -0.58 0.25 -9.31
CA GLY A 68 -0.33 0.18 -10.73
C GLY A 68 -1.01 1.24 -11.59
N THR A 69 -1.85 2.09 -10.96
CA THR A 69 -2.61 3.09 -11.70
C THR A 69 -1.71 4.12 -12.34
N TRP A 70 -0.74 4.56 -11.59
CA TRP A 70 0.17 5.61 -12.03
C TRP A 70 0.91 5.21 -13.29
N ILE A 71 1.32 3.96 -13.33
CA ILE A 71 2.04 3.50 -14.47
C ILE A 71 1.15 3.44 -15.70
N ALA A 72 -0.09 3.05 -15.52
CA ALA A 72 -1.02 3.00 -16.64
C ALA A 72 -1.22 4.37 -17.24
N GLU A 73 -1.22 5.40 -16.40
CA GLU A 73 -1.48 6.74 -16.86
C GLU A 73 -0.25 7.50 -17.30
N ARG A 74 0.88 7.19 -16.68
CA ARG A 74 2.07 7.97 -16.92
C ARG A 74 3.17 7.29 -17.67
N HIS A 75 3.36 6.02 -17.39
CA HIS A 75 4.48 5.32 -17.97
C HIS A 75 4.12 4.41 -19.12
N ALA A 76 2.89 3.99 -19.16
CA ALA A 76 2.46 3.24 -20.28
C ALA A 76 2.12 4.18 -21.38
N VAL A 77 2.86 5.24 -21.44
CA VAL A 77 2.47 6.27 -22.20
C VAL A 77 2.93 6.33 -23.55
N ARG A 78 3.81 5.51 -23.97
CA ARG A 78 4.22 5.58 -25.30
C ARG A 78 3.36 4.70 -26.09
N PRO A 79 2.41 5.22 -26.81
CA PRO A 79 1.68 4.41 -27.74
C PRO A 79 2.61 4.04 -28.87
N PRO A 80 2.35 2.96 -29.54
CA PRO A 80 1.25 2.04 -29.31
C PRO A 80 1.72 0.89 -28.46
N HIS A 81 1.11 0.74 -27.30
CA HIS A 81 1.39 -0.44 -26.52
C HIS A 81 0.22 -1.36 -26.59
N THR A 82 0.46 -2.64 -26.69
CA THR A 82 -0.60 -3.61 -26.65
C THR A 82 -1.15 -3.68 -25.22
N ALA A 83 -2.35 -4.22 -25.09
CA ALA A 83 -2.94 -4.42 -23.77
C ALA A 83 -2.05 -5.34 -22.94
N GLU A 84 -1.42 -6.32 -23.58
CA GLU A 84 -0.55 -7.24 -22.88
C GLU A 84 0.68 -6.57 -22.32
N GLU A 85 1.28 -5.68 -23.12
CA GLU A 85 2.46 -4.95 -22.67
C GLU A 85 2.15 -4.05 -21.49
N ARG A 86 0.99 -3.38 -21.54
CA ARG A 86 0.59 -2.52 -20.42
C ARG A 86 0.31 -3.32 -19.16
N TYR A 87 -0.33 -4.48 -19.33
CA TYR A 87 -0.63 -5.31 -18.18
C TYR A 87 0.67 -5.83 -17.53
N ALA A 88 1.64 -6.23 -18.35
CA ALA A 88 2.92 -6.71 -17.84
C ALA A 88 3.65 -5.60 -17.07
N ALA A 89 3.66 -4.38 -17.61
CA ALA A 89 4.30 -3.26 -16.93
C ALA A 89 3.59 -2.92 -15.62
N TYR A 90 2.27 -2.97 -15.65
CA TYR A 90 1.45 -2.74 -14.46
C TYR A 90 1.80 -3.75 -13.37
N ARG A 91 1.85 -5.02 -13.73
CA ARG A 91 2.15 -6.06 -12.75
C ARG A 91 3.55 -5.93 -12.18
N MET A 92 4.52 -5.60 -13.04
CA MET A 92 5.88 -5.43 -12.58
C MET A 92 6.00 -4.32 -11.56
N LEU A 93 5.41 -3.18 -11.87
CA LEU A 93 5.52 -2.05 -10.96
C LEU A 93 4.79 -2.30 -9.66
N GLN A 94 3.62 -2.92 -9.74
CA GLN A 94 2.86 -3.23 -8.56
C GLN A 94 3.64 -4.16 -7.64
N ASP A 95 4.25 -5.20 -8.20
CA ASP A 95 5.03 -6.13 -7.40
C ASP A 95 6.23 -5.44 -6.76
N GLU A 96 6.87 -4.54 -7.49
CA GLU A 96 8.03 -3.83 -6.99
C GLU A 96 7.66 -2.92 -5.81
N TYR A 97 6.54 -2.20 -5.93
CA TYR A 97 6.10 -1.34 -4.84
C TYR A 97 5.61 -2.12 -3.64
N GLU A 98 4.96 -3.25 -3.86
CA GLU A 98 4.55 -4.11 -2.76
C GLU A 98 5.76 -4.62 -2.00
N GLN A 99 6.81 -5.01 -2.74
CA GLN A 99 8.04 -5.46 -2.13
C GLN A 99 8.64 -4.39 -1.24
N GLN A 100 8.67 -3.15 -1.71
CA GLN A 100 9.20 -2.05 -0.92
C GLN A 100 8.37 -1.81 0.34
N CYS A 101 7.05 -1.95 0.24
CA CYS A 101 6.18 -1.80 1.39
C CYS A 101 6.46 -2.88 2.42
N VAL A 102 6.60 -4.12 1.98
CA VAL A 102 6.92 -5.23 2.88
C VAL A 102 8.25 -4.99 3.58
N GLU A 103 9.25 -4.56 2.83
CA GLU A 103 10.55 -4.31 3.42
C GLU A 103 10.49 -3.23 4.49
N TYR A 104 9.79 -2.14 4.19
CA TYR A 104 9.70 -1.04 5.15
C TYR A 104 9.06 -1.50 6.45
N VAL A 105 7.92 -2.15 6.36
CA VAL A 105 7.18 -2.53 7.57
C VAL A 105 7.88 -3.66 8.32
N SER A 106 8.40 -4.64 7.61
CA SER A 106 9.10 -5.74 8.26
C SER A 106 10.36 -5.26 8.95
N ASP A 107 11.09 -4.32 8.34
CA ASP A 107 12.29 -3.76 8.95
C ASP A 107 11.94 -2.97 10.21
N TYR A 108 10.85 -2.22 10.16
CA TYR A 108 10.43 -1.45 11.32
C TYR A 108 10.24 -2.36 12.54
N TYR A 109 9.55 -3.48 12.36
CA TYR A 109 9.29 -4.38 13.46
C TYR A 109 10.52 -5.18 13.85
N ALA A 110 11.35 -5.56 12.87
CA ALA A 110 12.57 -6.28 13.16
C ALA A 110 13.54 -5.46 14.03
N GLU A 111 13.61 -4.15 13.77
CA GLU A 111 14.47 -3.27 14.56
C GLU A 111 14.02 -3.18 16.00
N ARG A 112 12.77 -3.53 16.26
CA ARG A 112 12.21 -3.50 17.61
C ARG A 112 12.13 -4.89 18.23
N GLY A 113 12.77 -5.85 17.60
CA GLY A 113 12.82 -7.20 18.13
C GLY A 113 11.56 -8.01 17.88
N GLU A 114 10.73 -7.58 16.92
CA GLU A 114 9.49 -8.28 16.61
C GLU A 114 9.54 -8.87 15.22
N GLU A 115 9.00 -10.07 15.12
CA GLU A 115 8.92 -10.71 13.83
C GLU A 115 7.68 -10.21 13.11
N TRP A 116 7.85 -9.77 11.88
CA TRP A 116 6.74 -9.23 11.10
C TRP A 116 5.94 -10.34 10.44
N TRP A 117 4.62 -10.15 10.45
CA TRP A 117 3.71 -11.04 9.74
C TRP A 117 2.48 -10.20 9.39
N PRO A 118 2.04 -10.17 8.12
CA PRO A 118 0.97 -9.25 7.71
C PRO A 118 -0.38 -9.54 8.35
N TYR A 119 -0.57 -10.74 8.86
CA TYR A 119 -1.83 -11.10 9.50
C TYR A 119 -1.79 -10.96 11.02
N LYS A 120 -0.76 -10.37 11.52
CA LYS A 120 -0.58 -10.20 12.96
C LYS A 120 -1.39 -9.01 13.57
#